data_8cef3a8ff3e0aacdc3287602b38ad0d4
#
_entry.id   8cef3a8ff3e0aacdc3287602b38ad0d4
#
_cell.length_a   1.000
_cell.length_b   1.000
_cell.length_c   1.000
_cell.angle_alpha   90.00
_cell.angle_beta   90.00
_cell.angle_gamma   90.00
#
_symmetry.space_group_name_H-M   'P 1'
#
loop_
_entity.id
_entity.type
_entity.pdbx_description
1 polymer ?
#
loop_
_entity_poly.entity_id
_entity_poly.type
_entity_poly.pdbx_seq_one_letter_code
_entity_poly.pdbx_strand_id
1 'polypeptide(L)'
;AIELAFYKIEQNQVISSWKDSLSSGRFRKELNKYIQVPKYGCLQDKQAAKVENPEEVLERIWAIGGLNGWYYGNWLWKFRGYIDKLFGGVGLRRGRTHPNKIASGDSLDFWRVLLADKEEKRLLLFAEMKVPGEAWLEFCIDKENVLHQTATFRPKGIWGRLYWYAMYPFHYFIFEGMLNKIAKGEPKKQIA
;
A
#
# COMPACT_ATOMS: atom_id res chain seq x y z
N ALA A 1 -7.92 -20.81 28.57
CA ALA A 1 -7.20 -19.52 28.43
C ALA A 1 -6.71 -19.30 26.98
N ILE A 2 -6.04 -20.29 26.39
CA ILE A 2 -5.47 -20.20 25.03
C ILE A 2 -6.56 -20.04 23.96
N GLU A 3 -7.61 -20.85 24.00
CA GLU A 3 -8.76 -20.77 23.08
C GLU A 3 -9.46 -19.41 23.13
N LEU A 4 -9.63 -18.84 24.32
CA LEU A 4 -10.19 -17.50 24.48
C LEU A 4 -9.29 -16.41 23.88
N ALA A 5 -7.97 -16.60 23.94
CA ALA A 5 -7.03 -15.68 23.32
C ALA A 5 -7.11 -15.74 21.79
N PHE A 6 -7.18 -16.94 21.20
CA PHE A 6 -7.37 -17.11 19.76
C PHE A 6 -8.71 -16.54 19.29
N TYR A 7 -9.80 -16.82 20.02
CA TYR A 7 -11.13 -16.28 19.72
C TYR A 7 -11.14 -14.74 19.71
N LYS A 8 -10.48 -14.10 20.69
CA LYS A 8 -10.34 -12.64 20.73
C LYS A 8 -9.45 -12.07 19.61
N ILE A 9 -8.43 -12.81 19.19
CA ILE A 9 -7.58 -12.45 18.07
C ILE A 9 -8.37 -12.51 16.76
N GLU A 10 -9.15 -13.56 16.54
CA GLU A 10 -10.03 -13.72 15.37
C GLU A 10 -11.10 -12.64 15.28
N GLN A 11 -11.65 -12.21 16.43
CA GLN A 11 -12.63 -11.13 16.50
C GLN A 11 -12.01 -9.72 16.49
N ASN A 12 -10.67 -9.58 16.39
CA ASN A 12 -9.97 -8.30 16.55
C ASN A 12 -10.28 -7.58 17.88
N GLN A 13 -10.62 -8.34 18.94
CA GLN A 13 -10.94 -7.83 20.27
C GLN A 13 -9.75 -7.87 21.25
N VAL A 14 -8.54 -7.96 20.76
CA VAL A 14 -7.34 -7.86 21.60
C VAL A 14 -7.21 -6.44 22.11
N ILE A 15 -7.34 -6.29 23.43
CA ILE A 15 -7.46 -5.00 24.14
C ILE A 15 -6.17 -4.17 24.09
N SER A 16 -5.02 -4.81 23.84
CA SER A 16 -3.75 -4.11 23.68
C SER A 16 -2.92 -4.73 22.57
N SER A 17 -2.81 -4.07 21.45
CA SER A 17 -1.81 -4.36 20.45
C SER A 17 -0.97 -3.10 20.23
N TRP A 18 0.26 -3.26 19.73
CA TRP A 18 1.08 -2.12 19.32
C TRP A 18 0.36 -1.20 18.31
N LYS A 19 -0.70 -1.69 17.64
CA LYS A 19 -1.62 -0.92 16.81
C LYS A 19 -2.38 0.12 17.62
N ASP A 20 -2.75 -0.18 18.87
CA ASP A 20 -3.58 0.68 19.69
C ASP A 20 -2.78 1.89 20.20
N SER A 21 -1.47 1.76 20.34
CA SER A 21 -0.59 2.89 20.67
C SER A 21 -0.55 3.96 19.57
N LEU A 22 -0.86 3.58 18.33
CA LEU A 22 -0.95 4.48 17.17
C LEU A 22 -2.41 4.84 16.83
N SER A 23 -3.39 4.18 17.44
CA SER A 23 -4.81 4.23 17.01
C SER A 23 -5.74 5.02 17.93
N SER A 24 -5.28 5.56 19.06
CA SER A 24 -6.13 6.35 19.94
C SER A 24 -6.60 7.68 19.29
N GLY A 25 -7.84 7.70 18.98
CA GLY A 25 -8.66 8.56 18.15
C GLY A 25 -8.30 10.03 17.87
N ARG A 26 -8.08 10.89 18.87
CA ARG A 26 -7.78 12.32 18.65
C ARG A 26 -6.34 12.57 18.24
N PHE A 27 -5.40 11.86 18.79
CA PHE A 27 -3.97 11.95 18.47
C PHE A 27 -3.68 11.52 17.02
N ARG A 28 -4.48 10.60 16.47
CA ARG A 28 -4.34 10.07 15.13
C ARG A 28 -4.55 11.14 14.04
N LYS A 29 -5.59 11.98 14.16
CA LYS A 29 -5.86 13.06 13.17
C LYS A 29 -4.74 14.09 13.13
N GLU A 30 -4.12 14.39 14.25
CA GLU A 30 -3.00 15.33 14.30
C GLU A 30 -1.71 14.70 13.78
N LEU A 31 -1.40 13.47 14.15
CA LEU A 31 -0.22 12.75 13.64
C LEU A 31 -0.26 12.51 12.12
N ASN A 32 -1.43 12.28 11.56
CA ASN A 32 -1.59 12.09 10.11
C ASN A 32 -1.08 13.29 9.29
N LYS A 33 -1.17 14.50 9.84
CA LYS A 33 -0.64 15.73 9.21
C LYS A 33 0.88 15.75 9.15
N TYR A 34 1.55 15.03 10.05
CA TYR A 34 3.01 14.98 10.15
C TYR A 34 3.65 13.78 9.44
N ILE A 35 2.84 12.78 9.03
CA ILE A 35 3.36 11.65 8.25
C ILE A 35 3.66 12.13 6.84
N GLN A 36 4.92 12.45 6.58
CA GLN A 36 5.40 12.90 5.29
C GLN A 36 6.41 11.92 4.70
N VAL A 37 6.28 11.69 3.40
CA VAL A 37 7.28 10.96 2.64
C VAL A 37 8.53 11.84 2.49
N PRO A 38 9.74 11.30 2.72
CA PRO A 38 10.97 12.05 2.51
C PRO A 38 11.05 12.62 1.08
N LYS A 39 11.44 13.89 0.96
CA LYS A 39 11.56 14.56 -0.34
C LYS A 39 13.01 14.61 -0.84
N TYR A 40 13.95 14.81 0.09
CA TYR A 40 15.36 15.00 -0.27
C TYR A 40 16.09 13.67 -0.46
N GLY A 41 16.85 13.59 -1.56
CA GLY A 41 17.62 12.39 -1.90
C GLY A 41 16.78 11.21 -2.37
N CYS A 42 15.49 11.43 -2.66
CA CYS A 42 14.58 10.42 -3.14
C CYS A 42 14.40 10.48 -4.65
N LEU A 43 14.18 9.31 -5.25
CA LEU A 43 13.76 9.12 -6.62
C LEU A 43 12.25 8.87 -6.63
N GLN A 44 11.52 9.42 -7.58
CA GLN A 44 10.05 9.34 -7.61
C GLN A 44 9.56 8.97 -9.00
N ASP A 45 8.55 8.10 -9.03
CA ASP A 45 7.69 7.87 -10.17
C ASP A 45 6.29 8.39 -9.80
N LYS A 46 5.83 9.39 -10.55
CA LYS A 46 4.55 10.06 -10.31
C LYS A 46 3.66 9.86 -11.52
N GLN A 47 2.49 9.34 -11.25
CA GLN A 47 1.47 9.13 -12.27
C GLN A 47 0.14 9.70 -11.76
N ALA A 48 -0.67 10.20 -12.69
CA ALA A 48 -1.96 10.79 -12.36
C ALA A 48 -3.00 10.45 -13.42
N ALA A 49 -4.24 10.28 -12.98
CA ALA A 49 -5.37 10.02 -13.86
C ALA A 49 -6.60 10.77 -13.35
N LYS A 50 -7.33 11.43 -14.24
CA LYS A 50 -8.62 12.03 -13.91
C LYS A 50 -9.65 10.92 -13.67
N VAL A 51 -10.46 11.07 -12.63
CA VAL A 51 -11.47 10.08 -12.23
C VAL A 51 -12.86 10.71 -12.25
N GLU A 52 -13.84 9.97 -12.76
CA GLU A 52 -15.23 10.42 -12.85
C GLU A 52 -15.97 10.25 -11.53
N ASN A 53 -15.74 9.13 -10.85
CA ASN A 53 -16.37 8.83 -9.58
C ASN A 53 -15.31 8.59 -8.47
N PRO A 54 -14.93 9.63 -7.72
CA PRO A 54 -13.88 9.53 -6.70
C PRO A 54 -14.19 8.54 -5.59
N GLU A 55 -15.46 8.36 -5.22
CA GLU A 55 -15.85 7.46 -4.14
C GLU A 55 -15.66 5.98 -4.54
N GLU A 56 -16.02 5.62 -5.77
CA GLU A 56 -15.74 4.25 -6.27
C GLU A 56 -14.24 3.99 -6.40
N VAL A 57 -13.48 4.99 -6.85
CA VAL A 57 -12.02 4.90 -6.94
C VAL A 57 -11.43 4.73 -5.55
N LEU A 58 -11.94 5.46 -4.55
CA LEU A 58 -11.52 5.33 -3.16
C LEU A 58 -11.78 3.91 -2.64
N GLU A 59 -12.96 3.34 -2.88
CA GLU A 59 -13.25 1.97 -2.47
C GLU A 59 -12.32 0.95 -3.17
N ARG A 60 -11.97 1.17 -4.44
CA ARG A 60 -10.96 0.34 -5.13
C ARG A 60 -9.58 0.47 -4.51
N ILE A 61 -9.14 1.67 -4.13
CA ILE A 61 -7.88 1.87 -3.40
C ILE A 61 -7.92 1.12 -2.06
N TRP A 62 -9.04 1.18 -1.34
CA TRP A 62 -9.22 0.48 -0.07
C TRP A 62 -9.36 -1.04 -0.24
N ALA A 63 -9.60 -1.53 -1.44
CA ALA A 63 -9.70 -2.95 -1.76
C ALA A 63 -8.38 -3.58 -2.26
N ILE A 64 -7.29 -2.81 -2.38
CA ILE A 64 -5.97 -3.29 -2.84
C ILE A 64 -5.44 -4.40 -1.93
N GLY A 65 -4.79 -5.39 -2.53
CA GLY A 65 -4.15 -6.51 -1.83
C GLY A 65 -5.08 -7.67 -1.49
N GLY A 66 -4.55 -8.70 -0.84
CA GLY A 66 -5.31 -9.91 -0.51
C GLY A 66 -5.89 -10.59 -1.74
N LEU A 67 -7.18 -10.93 -1.70
CA LEU A 67 -7.88 -11.63 -2.79
C LEU A 67 -7.99 -10.78 -4.07
N ASN A 68 -8.11 -9.47 -3.96
CA ASN A 68 -8.20 -8.56 -5.11
C ASN A 68 -6.85 -8.32 -5.79
N GLY A 69 -5.75 -8.59 -5.07
CA GLY A 69 -4.40 -8.35 -5.56
C GLY A 69 -4.13 -6.85 -5.81
N TRP A 70 -3.22 -6.58 -6.73
CA TRP A 70 -2.73 -5.23 -7.06
C TRP A 70 -3.31 -4.69 -8.36
N TYR A 71 -4.45 -5.21 -8.80
CA TYR A 71 -5.19 -4.88 -10.02
C TYR A 71 -4.43 -5.15 -11.33
N TYR A 72 -3.12 -4.95 -11.37
CA TYR A 72 -2.31 -5.14 -12.56
C TYR A 72 -1.01 -5.88 -12.24
N GLY A 73 -0.60 -6.75 -13.15
CA GLY A 73 0.69 -7.46 -13.03
C GLY A 73 0.81 -8.35 -11.80
N ASN A 74 -0.28 -8.97 -11.30
CA ASN A 74 -0.27 -9.78 -10.08
C ASN A 74 0.80 -10.88 -10.09
N TRP A 75 1.17 -11.41 -11.26
CA TRP A 75 2.25 -12.38 -11.40
C TRP A 75 3.62 -11.77 -11.12
N LEU A 76 3.84 -10.51 -11.49
CA LEU A 76 5.08 -9.77 -11.18
C LEU A 76 5.21 -9.50 -9.69
N TRP A 77 4.11 -9.15 -9.02
CA TRP A 77 4.06 -9.00 -7.57
C TRP A 77 4.37 -10.32 -6.86
N LYS A 78 3.84 -11.45 -7.36
CA LYS A 78 4.16 -12.79 -6.84
C LYS A 78 5.64 -13.13 -7.05
N PHE A 79 6.16 -12.88 -8.24
CA PHE A 79 7.57 -13.10 -8.56
C PHE A 79 8.49 -12.24 -7.68
N ARG A 80 8.13 -10.96 -7.49
CA ARG A 80 8.85 -10.07 -6.58
C ARG A 80 8.84 -10.59 -5.14
N GLY A 81 7.69 -11.07 -4.66
CA GLY A 81 7.57 -11.68 -3.33
C GLY A 81 8.40 -12.96 -3.18
N TYR A 82 8.54 -13.75 -4.25
CA TYR A 82 9.41 -14.92 -4.26
C TYR A 82 10.89 -14.53 -4.14
N ILE A 83 11.34 -13.55 -4.93
CA ILE A 83 12.70 -13.00 -4.84
C ILE A 83 12.97 -12.46 -3.43
N ASP A 84 12.04 -11.70 -2.85
CA ASP A 84 12.19 -11.17 -1.51
C ASP A 84 12.42 -12.27 -0.47
N LYS A 85 11.71 -13.40 -0.59
CA LYS A 85 11.93 -14.58 0.26
C LYS A 85 13.32 -15.20 0.10
N LEU A 86 13.85 -15.26 -1.10
CA LEU A 86 15.20 -15.80 -1.35
C LEU A 86 16.26 -14.99 -0.61
N PHE A 87 16.04 -13.67 -0.47
CA PHE A 87 16.91 -12.77 0.29
C PHE A 87 16.52 -12.64 1.77
N GLY A 88 15.63 -13.53 2.27
CA GLY A 88 15.19 -13.55 3.66
C GLY A 88 14.24 -12.42 4.05
N GLY A 89 13.52 -11.84 3.09
CA GLY A 89 12.46 -10.87 3.30
C GLY A 89 11.09 -11.52 3.63
N VAL A 90 10.09 -10.68 3.85
CA VAL A 90 8.74 -11.13 4.26
C VAL A 90 7.94 -11.80 3.14
N GLY A 91 8.23 -11.47 1.87
CA GLY A 91 7.46 -11.93 0.73
C GLY A 91 5.97 -11.55 0.84
N LEU A 92 5.10 -12.32 0.19
CA LEU A 92 3.63 -12.14 0.24
C LEU A 92 2.97 -12.89 1.41
N ARG A 93 3.70 -13.27 2.46
CA ARG A 93 3.17 -14.13 3.54
C ARG A 93 2.10 -13.48 4.40
N ARG A 94 2.13 -12.15 4.54
CA ARG A 94 1.25 -11.45 5.49
C ARG A 94 -0.17 -11.31 4.98
N GLY A 95 -0.34 -11.29 3.64
CA GLY A 95 -1.64 -11.03 3.04
C GLY A 95 -2.24 -9.72 3.52
N ARG A 96 -3.55 -9.70 3.68
CA ARG A 96 -4.31 -8.56 4.18
C ARG A 96 -4.81 -8.86 5.60
N THR A 97 -4.64 -7.93 6.54
CA THR A 97 -5.04 -8.11 7.94
C THR A 97 -6.56 -8.25 8.07
N HIS A 98 -7.33 -7.49 7.28
CA HIS A 98 -8.78 -7.53 7.29
C HIS A 98 -9.33 -7.46 5.85
N PRO A 99 -10.30 -8.29 5.44
CA PRO A 99 -10.76 -8.37 4.04
C PRO A 99 -11.28 -7.04 3.48
N ASN A 100 -12.02 -6.26 4.28
CA ASN A 100 -12.74 -5.07 3.82
C ASN A 100 -12.28 -3.75 4.45
N LYS A 101 -11.31 -3.78 5.37
CA LYS A 101 -10.86 -2.57 6.08
C LYS A 101 -9.35 -2.43 5.97
N ILE A 102 -8.89 -1.19 5.84
CA ILE A 102 -7.48 -0.82 5.97
C ILE A 102 -7.36 0.19 7.09
N ALA A 103 -6.43 -0.04 8.00
CA ALA A 103 -6.08 0.89 9.06
C ALA A 103 -4.57 1.11 9.10
N SER A 104 -4.15 2.27 9.62
CA SER A 104 -2.73 2.53 9.86
C SER A 104 -2.14 1.47 10.76
N GLY A 105 -0.97 0.95 10.41
CA GLY A 105 -0.33 -0.17 11.08
C GLY A 105 -0.67 -1.55 10.52
N ASP A 106 -1.66 -1.68 9.62
CA ASP A 106 -1.97 -2.96 8.99
C ASP A 106 -0.84 -3.42 8.05
N SER A 107 -0.73 -4.74 7.90
CA SER A 107 0.08 -5.33 6.84
C SER A 107 -0.78 -5.58 5.61
N LEU A 108 -0.22 -5.27 4.46
CA LEU A 108 -0.82 -5.44 3.16
C LEU A 108 0.23 -6.10 2.25
N ASP A 109 0.24 -7.42 2.19
CA ASP A 109 1.29 -8.22 1.57
C ASP A 109 2.68 -7.88 2.17
N PHE A 110 3.59 -7.27 1.41
CA PHE A 110 4.89 -6.80 1.88
C PHE A 110 4.91 -5.30 2.20
N TRP A 111 3.75 -4.66 2.24
CA TRP A 111 3.60 -3.27 2.60
C TRP A 111 3.08 -3.10 4.02
N ARG A 112 3.51 -2.04 4.68
CA ARG A 112 2.95 -1.55 5.94
C ARG A 112 2.13 -0.30 5.65
N VAL A 113 0.88 -0.28 6.10
CA VAL A 113 0.03 0.91 6.01
C VAL A 113 0.51 1.94 7.02
N LEU A 114 1.10 3.04 6.55
CA LEU A 114 1.49 4.16 7.41
C LEU A 114 0.30 5.08 7.67
N LEU A 115 -0.46 5.37 6.64
CA LEU A 115 -1.63 6.24 6.70
C LEU A 115 -2.76 5.65 5.88
N ALA A 116 -3.96 5.60 6.46
CA ALA A 116 -5.21 5.29 5.77
C ALA A 116 -6.26 6.31 6.21
N ASP A 117 -6.42 7.37 5.45
CA ASP A 117 -7.34 8.46 5.72
C ASP A 117 -8.36 8.59 4.59
N LYS A 118 -9.62 8.18 4.88
CA LYS A 118 -10.72 8.26 3.90
C LYS A 118 -11.23 9.68 3.73
N GLU A 119 -11.15 10.53 4.76
CA GLU A 119 -11.60 11.92 4.69
C GLU A 119 -10.70 12.72 3.75
N GLU A 120 -9.38 12.55 3.90
CA GLU A 120 -8.38 13.17 3.02
C GLU A 120 -8.13 12.36 1.75
N LYS A 121 -8.87 11.26 1.54
CA LYS A 121 -8.74 10.35 0.38
C LYS A 121 -7.30 9.93 0.11
N ARG A 122 -6.55 9.61 1.18
CA ARG A 122 -5.12 9.35 1.14
C ARG A 122 -4.75 8.02 1.76
N LEU A 123 -4.02 7.19 1.01
CA LEU A 123 -3.42 5.93 1.47
C LEU A 123 -1.92 5.99 1.26
N LEU A 124 -1.14 5.80 2.32
CA LEU A 124 0.33 5.75 2.28
C LEU A 124 0.83 4.42 2.79
N LEU A 125 1.64 3.76 1.98
CA LEU A 125 2.22 2.45 2.23
C LEU A 125 3.75 2.57 2.30
N PHE A 126 4.37 1.77 3.19
CA PHE A 126 5.80 1.61 3.31
C PHE A 126 6.20 0.17 2.99
N ALA A 127 7.22 0.00 2.16
CA ALA A 127 7.70 -1.33 1.79
C ALA A 127 8.54 -1.95 2.90
N GLU A 128 8.13 -3.12 3.40
CA GLU A 128 8.90 -3.92 4.36
C GLU A 128 9.73 -5.01 3.68
N MET A 129 9.74 -5.02 2.36
CA MET A 129 10.61 -5.91 1.58
C MET A 129 12.08 -5.48 1.66
N LYS A 130 12.98 -6.44 1.47
CA LYS A 130 14.41 -6.17 1.41
C LYS A 130 14.78 -5.54 0.07
N VAL A 131 15.00 -4.24 0.10
CA VAL A 131 15.52 -3.45 -1.02
C VAL A 131 16.73 -2.65 -0.55
N PRO A 132 17.64 -2.26 -1.45
CA PRO A 132 18.80 -1.43 -1.09
C PRO A 132 18.40 0.04 -0.90
N GLY A 133 17.45 0.29 0.01
CA GLY A 133 16.84 1.59 0.28
C GLY A 133 15.56 1.48 1.05
N GLU A 134 14.76 2.52 0.97
CA GLU A 134 13.40 2.58 1.53
C GLU A 134 12.43 2.98 0.43
N ALA A 135 11.22 2.40 0.44
CA ALA A 135 10.22 2.66 -0.58
C ALA A 135 8.86 2.96 0.01
N TRP A 136 8.18 3.91 -0.59
CA TRP A 136 6.80 4.30 -0.26
C TRP A 136 5.94 4.26 -1.52
N LEU A 137 4.68 3.91 -1.34
CA LEU A 137 3.66 4.01 -2.38
C LEU A 137 2.48 4.78 -1.81
N GLU A 138 2.13 5.87 -2.46
CA GLU A 138 1.07 6.77 -2.04
C GLU A 138 -0.02 6.85 -3.10
N PHE A 139 -1.26 6.79 -2.65
CA PHE A 139 -2.45 7.09 -3.45
C PHE A 139 -3.17 8.27 -2.78
N CYS A 140 -3.49 9.27 -3.58
CA CYS A 140 -4.23 10.45 -3.12
C CYS A 140 -5.20 10.91 -4.21
N ILE A 141 -6.45 11.20 -3.86
CA ILE A 141 -7.40 11.85 -4.76
C ILE A 141 -7.53 13.30 -4.33
N ASP A 142 -7.21 14.22 -5.22
CA ASP A 142 -7.28 15.65 -4.95
C ASP A 142 -8.69 16.22 -5.11
N LYS A 143 -8.83 17.52 -4.86
CA LYS A 143 -10.10 18.26 -4.96
C LYS A 143 -10.61 18.40 -6.40
N GLU A 144 -9.75 18.21 -7.39
CA GLU A 144 -10.05 18.28 -8.82
C GLU A 144 -10.44 16.91 -9.39
N ASN A 145 -10.61 15.90 -8.49
CA ASN A 145 -10.88 14.50 -8.84
C ASN A 145 -9.77 13.89 -9.71
N VAL A 146 -8.52 14.18 -9.37
CA VAL A 146 -7.36 13.54 -9.98
C VAL A 146 -6.80 12.53 -8.97
N LEU A 147 -6.69 11.27 -9.39
CA LEU A 147 -5.98 10.23 -8.66
C LEU A 147 -4.49 10.37 -8.94
N HIS A 148 -3.73 10.65 -7.90
CA HIS A 148 -2.27 10.65 -7.89
C HIS A 148 -1.76 9.34 -7.31
N GLN A 149 -0.86 8.69 -8.02
CA GLN A 149 -0.10 7.53 -7.57
C GLN A 149 1.37 7.90 -7.58
N THR A 150 2.01 7.90 -6.41
CA THR A 150 3.42 8.28 -6.28
C THR A 150 4.21 7.14 -5.63
N ALA A 151 5.15 6.59 -6.36
CA ALA A 151 6.16 5.70 -5.82
C ALA A 151 7.41 6.50 -5.49
N THR A 152 7.85 6.47 -4.23
CA THR A 152 9.04 7.17 -3.76
C THR A 152 10.05 6.15 -3.27
N PHE A 153 11.30 6.31 -3.68
CA PHE A 153 12.41 5.46 -3.27
C PHE A 153 13.58 6.29 -2.76
N ARG A 154 14.03 6.02 -1.54
CA ARG A 154 15.24 6.59 -0.96
C ARG A 154 16.36 5.57 -1.08
N PRO A 155 17.28 5.70 -2.06
CA PRO A 155 18.35 4.73 -2.29
C PRO A 155 19.37 4.76 -1.17
N LYS A 156 19.86 3.58 -0.77
CA LYS A 156 20.99 3.44 0.13
C LYS A 156 22.28 3.27 -0.70
N GLY A 157 22.99 4.37 -0.84
CA GLY A 157 24.24 4.41 -1.61
C GLY A 157 24.04 4.14 -3.11
N ILE A 158 25.14 3.73 -3.76
CA ILE A 158 25.19 3.54 -5.21
C ILE A 158 24.35 2.32 -5.66
N TRP A 159 24.33 1.25 -4.87
CA TRP A 159 23.57 0.04 -5.14
C TRP A 159 22.06 0.29 -5.15
N GLY A 160 21.60 1.19 -4.28
CA GLY A 160 20.20 1.61 -4.28
C GLY A 160 19.83 2.37 -5.56
N ARG A 161 20.72 3.23 -6.06
CA ARG A 161 20.49 3.96 -7.32
C ARG A 161 20.48 3.01 -8.52
N LEU A 162 21.45 2.08 -8.60
CA LEU A 162 21.47 1.08 -9.67
C LEU A 162 20.21 0.20 -9.65
N TYR A 163 19.78 -0.21 -8.48
CA TYR A 163 18.55 -0.96 -8.31
C TYR A 163 17.33 -0.17 -8.86
N TRP A 164 17.20 1.10 -8.52
CA TRP A 164 16.10 1.94 -9.01
C TRP A 164 16.07 2.00 -10.53
N TYR A 165 17.19 2.32 -11.17
CA TYR A 165 17.27 2.43 -12.63
C TYR A 165 17.01 1.09 -13.33
N ALA A 166 17.46 -0.02 -12.76
CA ALA A 166 17.17 -1.35 -13.28
C ALA A 166 15.67 -1.71 -13.16
N MET A 167 15.00 -1.27 -12.10
CA MET A 167 13.59 -1.55 -11.86
C MET A 167 12.65 -0.54 -12.53
N TYR A 168 13.11 0.64 -12.89
CA TYR A 168 12.29 1.73 -13.41
C TYR A 168 11.40 1.36 -14.61
N PRO A 169 11.88 0.62 -15.65
CA PRO A 169 11.03 0.20 -16.76
C PRO A 169 9.85 -0.68 -16.32
N PHE A 170 10.11 -1.57 -15.36
CA PHE A 170 9.06 -2.45 -14.80
C PHE A 170 8.08 -1.66 -13.93
N HIS A 171 8.57 -0.71 -13.15
CA HIS A 171 7.74 0.17 -12.33
C HIS A 171 6.78 0.98 -13.18
N TYR A 172 7.28 1.63 -14.22
CA TYR A 172 6.46 2.42 -15.13
C TYR A 172 5.29 1.60 -15.68
N PHE A 173 5.57 0.43 -16.23
CA PHE A 173 4.56 -0.44 -16.82
C PHE A 173 3.54 -0.95 -15.78
N ILE A 174 4.02 -1.38 -14.59
CA ILE A 174 3.15 -1.91 -13.54
C ILE A 174 2.28 -0.81 -12.95
N PHE A 175 2.86 0.34 -12.66
CA PHE A 175 2.16 1.42 -11.99
C PHE A 175 1.17 2.13 -12.91
N GLU A 176 1.50 2.32 -14.18
CA GLU A 176 0.57 2.83 -15.18
C GLU A 176 -0.64 1.89 -15.35
N GLY A 177 -0.39 0.59 -15.49
CA GLY A 177 -1.45 -0.42 -15.56
C GLY A 177 -2.32 -0.44 -14.32
N MET A 178 -1.73 -0.34 -13.13
CA MET A 178 -2.43 -0.30 -11.85
C MET A 178 -3.27 0.97 -11.71
N LEU A 179 -2.69 2.14 -11.99
CA LEU A 179 -3.40 3.43 -11.96
C LEU A 179 -4.63 3.41 -12.87
N ASN A 180 -4.45 2.96 -14.12
CA ASN A 180 -5.53 2.90 -15.09
C ASN A 180 -6.67 1.97 -14.64
N LYS A 181 -6.34 0.80 -14.06
CA LYS A 181 -7.35 -0.12 -13.55
C LYS A 181 -8.05 0.40 -12.29
N ILE A 182 -7.36 1.09 -11.41
CA ILE A 182 -7.97 1.73 -10.25
C ILE A 182 -8.87 2.88 -10.70
N ALA A 183 -8.42 3.73 -11.62
CA ALA A 183 -9.16 4.90 -12.09
C ALA A 183 -10.41 4.51 -12.89
N LYS A 184 -10.29 3.58 -13.86
CA LYS A 184 -11.38 3.20 -14.76
C LYS A 184 -12.25 2.06 -14.22
N GLY A 185 -11.74 1.26 -13.27
CA GLY A 185 -12.36 0.01 -12.84
C GLY A 185 -12.15 -1.13 -13.82
N GLU A 186 -12.23 -2.37 -13.32
CA GLU A 186 -12.43 -3.53 -14.21
C GLU A 186 -13.91 -3.67 -14.51
N PRO A 187 -14.30 -4.10 -15.72
CA PRO A 187 -15.68 -4.54 -15.94
C PRO A 187 -15.95 -5.66 -14.93
N LYS A 188 -16.99 -5.49 -14.12
CA LYS A 188 -17.43 -6.52 -13.15
C LYS A 188 -17.54 -7.84 -13.90
N LYS A 189 -16.71 -8.81 -13.62
CA LYS A 189 -16.98 -10.20 -14.02
C LYS A 189 -18.31 -10.55 -13.39
N GLN A 190 -19.38 -10.59 -14.17
CA GLN A 190 -20.61 -11.23 -13.76
C GLN A 190 -20.25 -12.68 -13.43
N ILE A 191 -20.33 -12.99 -12.16
CA ILE A 191 -20.32 -14.37 -11.69
C ILE A 191 -21.69 -14.90 -12.11
N ALA A 192 -21.68 -15.71 -13.19
CA ALA A 192 -22.85 -16.47 -13.62
C ALA A 192 -23.03 -17.66 -12.66
#